data_5420b0718a65521fc3e0916fdc10b8ab
#
_entry.id   5420b0718a65521fc3e0916fdc10b8ab
#
_cell.length_a   1.000
_cell.length_b   1.000
_cell.length_c   1.000
_cell.angle_alpha   90.00
_cell.angle_beta   90.00
_cell.angle_gamma   90.00
#
_symmetry.space_group_name_H-M   'P 1'
#
loop_
_entity.id
_entity.type
_entity.pdbx_description
1 polymer ?
#
loop_
_entity_poly.entity_id
_entity_poly.type
_entity_poly.pdbx_seq_one_letter_code
_entity_poly.pdbx_strand_id
1 'polypeptide(L)'
;MLELPIVESQETRRRKPDWLRVKLPIGENYSKVRHLVDQYRLHTICQSGNCPNMGECWGAGTATFMILGNTCTRSCSFCAVKTGRPSEYDMDEPRRVAEAIRLMGVKHAVITSVNRDELKDRGSEVWYQTVRLVKESSPETTIETLIPDVKGTWWALERMISGGQEVVSHNMETV
;
A
#
# COMPACT_ATOMS: atom_id res chain seq x y z
N MET A 1 22.82 -55.88 10.34
CA MET A 1 22.18 -54.74 9.69
C MET A 1 20.85 -54.56 10.39
N LEU A 2 20.72 -53.48 11.13
CA LEU A 2 19.41 -53.11 11.77
C LEU A 2 18.63 -52.30 10.75
N GLU A 3 17.55 -52.89 10.24
CA GLU A 3 16.59 -52.16 9.42
C GLU A 3 15.72 -51.25 10.34
N LEU A 4 15.82 -49.95 10.14
CA LEU A 4 14.97 -49.00 10.80
C LEU A 4 13.58 -49.03 10.15
N PRO A 5 12.47 -49.10 10.92
CA PRO A 5 11.12 -49.08 10.36
C PRO A 5 10.87 -47.71 9.68
N ILE A 6 10.47 -47.76 8.42
CA ILE A 6 9.96 -46.59 7.68
C ILE A 6 8.59 -46.26 8.26
N VAL A 7 8.51 -45.21 9.05
CA VAL A 7 7.22 -44.64 9.49
C VAL A 7 6.67 -43.81 8.33
N GLU A 8 5.77 -44.41 7.54
CA GLU A 8 4.94 -43.65 6.60
C GLU A 8 3.98 -42.77 7.39
N SER A 9 4.35 -41.51 7.58
CA SER A 9 3.41 -40.50 8.05
C SER A 9 2.46 -40.17 6.90
N GLN A 10 1.31 -40.78 6.87
CA GLN A 10 0.18 -40.28 6.08
C GLN A 10 -0.32 -38.98 6.72
N GLU A 11 0.41 -37.88 6.53
CA GLU A 11 -0.13 -36.55 6.74
C GLU A 11 -1.19 -36.29 5.66
N THR A 12 -2.42 -36.65 5.94
CA THR A 12 -3.57 -36.16 5.18
C THR A 12 -3.57 -34.65 5.28
N ARG A 13 -3.18 -33.96 4.19
CA ARG A 13 -3.24 -32.50 4.10
C ARG A 13 -4.66 -32.08 4.48
N ARG A 14 -4.83 -31.56 5.70
CA ARG A 14 -6.11 -31.06 6.18
C ARG A 14 -6.55 -29.94 5.23
N ARG A 15 -7.75 -30.09 4.68
CA ARG A 15 -8.34 -29.07 3.80
C ARG A 15 -8.47 -27.76 4.59
N LYS A 16 -8.02 -26.64 3.99
CA LYS A 16 -8.16 -25.34 4.65
C LYS A 16 -9.64 -25.05 4.92
N PRO A 17 -9.99 -24.47 6.08
CA PRO A 17 -11.35 -24.03 6.39
C PRO A 17 -11.89 -23.10 5.30
N ASP A 18 -13.21 -23.11 5.10
CA ASP A 18 -13.84 -22.33 4.03
C ASP A 18 -13.64 -20.82 4.17
N TRP A 19 -13.53 -20.32 5.40
CA TRP A 19 -13.25 -18.91 5.68
C TRP A 19 -11.82 -18.45 5.29
N LEU A 20 -10.91 -19.38 5.02
CA LEU A 20 -9.56 -19.08 4.49
C LEU A 20 -9.52 -19.08 2.94
N ARG A 21 -10.66 -19.23 2.29
CA ARG A 21 -10.73 -19.16 0.83
C ARG A 21 -10.76 -17.69 0.40
N VAL A 22 -9.81 -17.30 -0.42
CA VAL A 22 -9.73 -15.98 -1.03
C VAL A 22 -10.36 -16.03 -2.41
N LYS A 23 -11.11 -15.00 -2.79
CA LYS A 23 -11.63 -14.86 -4.15
C LYS A 23 -10.46 -14.67 -5.13
N LEU A 24 -10.57 -15.32 -6.29
CA LEU A 24 -9.58 -15.10 -7.36
C LEU A 24 -9.60 -13.63 -7.80
N PRO A 25 -8.44 -13.08 -8.19
CA PRO A 25 -8.31 -11.70 -8.67
C PRO A 25 -8.82 -11.58 -10.11
N ILE A 26 -10.14 -11.68 -10.28
CA ILE A 26 -10.85 -11.65 -11.57
C ILE A 26 -12.06 -10.71 -11.49
N GLY A 27 -12.54 -10.27 -12.65
CA GLY A 27 -13.73 -9.43 -12.77
C GLY A 27 -13.42 -8.06 -13.37
N GLU A 28 -14.50 -7.37 -13.77
CA GLU A 28 -14.39 -6.07 -14.47
C GLU A 28 -13.74 -4.98 -13.60
N ASN A 29 -14.19 -4.84 -12.36
CA ASN A 29 -13.62 -3.86 -11.43
C ASN A 29 -12.14 -4.15 -11.15
N TYR A 30 -11.78 -5.42 -10.92
CA TYR A 30 -10.38 -5.79 -10.75
C TYR A 30 -9.53 -5.37 -11.95
N SER A 31 -10.01 -5.68 -13.17
CA SER A 31 -9.33 -5.31 -14.41
C SER A 31 -9.21 -3.81 -14.59
N LYS A 32 -10.26 -3.04 -14.24
CA LYS A 32 -10.26 -1.57 -14.28
C LYS A 32 -9.22 -1.00 -13.31
N VAL A 33 -9.21 -1.45 -12.05
CA VAL A 33 -8.23 -0.98 -11.04
C VAL A 33 -6.82 -1.30 -11.49
N ARG A 34 -6.56 -2.54 -11.94
CA ARG A 34 -5.27 -2.96 -12.47
C ARG A 34 -4.80 -2.08 -13.62
N HIS A 35 -5.69 -1.85 -14.60
CA HIS A 35 -5.37 -1.00 -15.76
C HIS A 35 -4.98 0.42 -15.33
N LEU A 36 -5.71 1.03 -14.40
CA LEU A 36 -5.41 2.37 -13.90
C LEU A 36 -4.05 2.41 -13.17
N VAL A 37 -3.79 1.42 -12.30
CA VAL A 37 -2.50 1.32 -11.60
C VAL A 37 -1.34 1.22 -12.59
N ASP A 38 -1.46 0.36 -13.60
CA ASP A 38 -0.42 0.16 -14.63
C ASP A 38 -0.28 1.40 -15.53
N GLN A 39 -1.38 1.98 -16.01
CA GLN A 39 -1.40 3.15 -16.90
C GLN A 39 -0.75 4.38 -16.25
N TYR A 40 -1.06 4.62 -14.99
CA TYR A 40 -0.53 5.78 -14.24
C TYR A 40 0.80 5.46 -13.54
N ARG A 41 1.38 4.28 -13.75
CA ARG A 41 2.65 3.84 -13.13
C ARG A 41 2.63 4.02 -11.62
N LEU A 42 1.53 3.59 -10.99
CA LEU A 42 1.34 3.71 -9.55
C LEU A 42 1.81 2.46 -8.82
N HIS A 43 2.07 2.62 -7.55
CA HIS A 43 2.36 1.52 -6.66
C HIS A 43 1.20 1.33 -5.68
N THR A 44 0.94 0.08 -5.32
CA THR A 44 -0.04 -0.27 -4.29
C THR A 44 0.58 -1.22 -3.28
N ILE A 45 0.23 -1.06 -2.02
CA ILE A 45 0.64 -2.03 -1.00
C ILE A 45 0.01 -3.40 -1.26
N CYS A 46 -1.11 -3.43 -1.98
CA CYS A 46 -1.77 -4.67 -2.38
C CYS A 46 -0.86 -5.56 -3.24
N GLN A 47 -0.13 -4.97 -4.19
CA GLN A 47 0.84 -5.68 -5.02
C GLN A 47 2.18 -5.87 -4.30
N SER A 48 2.77 -4.78 -3.80
CA SER A 48 4.11 -4.79 -3.20
C SER A 48 4.18 -5.57 -1.89
N GLY A 49 3.07 -5.62 -1.15
CA GLY A 49 2.93 -6.36 0.10
C GLY A 49 2.40 -7.79 -0.07
N ASN A 50 2.16 -8.26 -1.31
CA ASN A 50 1.57 -9.57 -1.58
C ASN A 50 0.26 -9.81 -0.80
N CYS A 51 -0.63 -8.80 -0.77
CA CYS A 51 -1.84 -8.83 0.02
C CYS A 51 -2.80 -9.94 -0.44
N PRO A 52 -3.22 -10.87 0.44
CA PRO A 52 -4.13 -11.95 0.05
C PRO A 52 -5.54 -11.45 -0.30
N ASN A 53 -5.92 -10.26 0.15
CA ASN A 53 -7.23 -9.67 -0.07
C ASN A 53 -7.32 -8.84 -1.36
N MET A 54 -6.24 -8.74 -2.13
CA MET A 54 -6.19 -7.91 -3.34
C MET A 54 -7.33 -8.21 -4.31
N GLY A 55 -7.64 -9.50 -4.53
CA GLY A 55 -8.73 -9.90 -5.43
C GLY A 55 -10.11 -9.41 -4.97
N GLU A 56 -10.35 -9.37 -3.68
CA GLU A 56 -11.61 -8.89 -3.10
C GLU A 56 -11.68 -7.35 -3.13
N CYS A 57 -10.64 -6.66 -2.65
CA CYS A 57 -10.59 -5.20 -2.60
C CYS A 57 -10.67 -4.58 -4.01
N TRP A 58 -9.86 -5.07 -4.94
CA TRP A 58 -9.88 -4.56 -6.31
C TRP A 58 -11.17 -4.95 -7.06
N GLY A 59 -11.75 -6.11 -6.73
CA GLY A 59 -13.07 -6.50 -7.20
C GLY A 59 -14.18 -5.59 -6.69
N ALA A 60 -14.03 -5.03 -5.50
CA ALA A 60 -14.89 -3.98 -4.95
C ALA A 60 -14.57 -2.57 -5.48
N GLY A 61 -13.54 -2.42 -6.33
CA GLY A 61 -13.14 -1.15 -6.92
C GLY A 61 -12.25 -0.30 -6.02
N THR A 62 -11.64 -0.86 -4.97
CA THR A 62 -10.80 -0.13 -4.03
C THR A 62 -9.35 -0.63 -4.05
N ALA A 63 -8.39 0.27 -3.80
CA ALA A 63 -6.97 -0.05 -3.66
C ALA A 63 -6.32 0.88 -2.62
N THR A 64 -5.30 0.37 -1.92
CA THR A 64 -4.45 1.20 -1.06
C THR A 64 -3.23 1.63 -1.86
N PHE A 65 -3.15 2.91 -2.16
CA PHE A 65 -2.03 3.48 -2.90
C PHE A 65 -0.80 3.59 -2.02
N MET A 66 0.36 3.26 -2.60
CA MET A 66 1.65 3.39 -1.93
C MET A 66 2.48 4.42 -2.68
N ILE A 67 2.72 5.56 -2.06
CA ILE A 67 3.48 6.67 -2.64
C ILE A 67 4.97 6.62 -2.26
N LEU A 68 5.78 7.50 -2.86
CA LEU A 68 7.24 7.57 -2.72
C LEU A 68 7.98 6.38 -3.35
N GLY A 69 7.32 5.73 -4.33
CA GLY A 69 7.88 4.60 -5.07
C GLY A 69 7.62 3.24 -4.42
N ASN A 70 8.43 2.25 -4.78
CA ASN A 70 8.25 0.84 -4.37
C ASN A 70 9.45 0.26 -3.61
N THR A 71 10.42 1.07 -3.24
CA THR A 71 11.63 0.65 -2.52
C THR A 71 11.73 1.40 -1.20
N CYS A 72 11.69 0.66 -0.09
CA CYS A 72 11.73 1.21 1.25
C CYS A 72 13.17 1.24 1.78
N THR A 73 13.54 2.28 2.51
CA THR A 73 14.85 2.38 3.17
C THR A 73 14.96 1.55 4.45
N ARG A 74 13.83 0.98 4.92
CA ARG A 74 13.79 0.13 6.12
C ARG A 74 13.48 -1.32 5.75
N SER A 75 13.95 -2.26 6.59
CA SER A 75 13.82 -3.71 6.42
C SER A 75 13.04 -4.35 7.55
N CYS A 76 11.76 -4.01 7.70
CA CYS A 76 10.89 -4.64 8.70
C CYS A 76 10.70 -6.12 8.37
N SER A 77 10.91 -7.01 9.35
CA SER A 77 10.94 -8.47 9.15
C SER A 77 9.61 -9.06 8.65
N PHE A 78 8.49 -8.39 8.94
CA PHE A 78 7.14 -8.80 8.53
C PHE A 78 6.71 -8.22 7.17
N CYS A 79 7.46 -7.27 6.59
CA CYS A 79 7.06 -6.53 5.41
C CYS A 79 7.61 -7.14 4.13
N ALA A 80 6.75 -7.36 3.13
CA ALA A 80 7.14 -7.91 1.83
C ALA A 80 7.59 -6.84 0.82
N VAL A 81 7.54 -5.56 1.18
CA VAL A 81 7.97 -4.47 0.30
C VAL A 81 9.48 -4.53 0.08
N LYS A 82 9.91 -4.30 -1.16
CA LYS A 82 11.31 -4.30 -1.54
C LYS A 82 12.13 -3.32 -0.69
N THR A 83 13.21 -3.80 -0.10
CA THR A 83 14.13 -3.00 0.69
C THR A 83 15.34 -2.58 -0.13
N GLY A 84 15.82 -1.34 0.08
CA GLY A 84 17.00 -0.84 -0.60
C GLY A 84 17.15 0.68 -0.48
N ARG A 85 18.07 1.22 -1.28
CA ARG A 85 18.24 2.65 -1.43
C ARG A 85 17.55 3.10 -2.73
N PRO A 86 16.43 3.84 -2.65
CA PRO A 86 15.77 4.36 -3.84
C PRO A 86 16.69 5.33 -4.60
N SER A 87 16.68 5.23 -5.93
CA SER A 87 17.45 6.14 -6.80
C SER A 87 16.61 7.31 -7.29
N GLU A 88 15.29 7.21 -7.21
CA GLU A 88 14.37 8.17 -7.83
C GLU A 88 13.49 8.86 -6.78
N TYR A 89 13.18 10.12 -7.09
CA TYR A 89 12.22 10.95 -6.37
C TYR A 89 11.31 11.61 -7.40
N ASP A 90 10.07 11.13 -7.46
CA ASP A 90 9.11 11.52 -8.48
C ASP A 90 8.08 12.52 -7.93
N MET A 91 8.25 13.79 -8.29
CA MET A 91 7.33 14.86 -7.91
C MET A 91 6.04 14.91 -8.73
N ASP A 92 5.91 14.11 -9.80
CA ASP A 92 4.66 13.97 -10.57
C ASP A 92 3.75 12.84 -10.05
N GLU A 93 4.27 11.98 -9.16
CA GLU A 93 3.49 10.90 -8.56
C GLU A 93 2.19 11.39 -7.88
N PRO A 94 2.18 12.51 -7.10
CA PRO A 94 0.95 13.03 -6.49
C PRO A 94 -0.17 13.31 -7.48
N ARG A 95 0.16 13.91 -8.64
CA ARG A 95 -0.83 14.21 -9.68
C ARG A 95 -1.41 12.91 -10.28
N ARG A 96 -0.57 11.92 -10.53
CA ARG A 96 -1.01 10.64 -11.09
C ARG A 96 -1.89 9.86 -10.11
N VAL A 97 -1.56 9.89 -8.82
CA VAL A 97 -2.39 9.28 -7.76
C VAL A 97 -3.76 9.95 -7.70
N ALA A 98 -3.80 11.29 -7.69
CA ALA A 98 -5.05 12.04 -7.65
C ALA A 98 -5.93 11.74 -8.87
N GLU A 99 -5.37 11.69 -10.06
CA GLU A 99 -6.11 11.37 -11.28
C GLU A 99 -6.64 9.93 -11.27
N ALA A 100 -5.87 8.96 -10.79
CA ALA A 100 -6.34 7.58 -10.67
C ALA A 100 -7.49 7.44 -9.67
N ILE A 101 -7.41 8.09 -8.51
CA ILE A 101 -8.49 8.12 -7.51
C ILE A 101 -9.77 8.72 -8.11
N ARG A 102 -9.64 9.83 -8.84
CA ARG A 102 -10.75 10.47 -9.54
C ARG A 102 -11.41 9.53 -10.55
N LEU A 103 -10.62 8.83 -11.38
CA LEU A 103 -11.12 7.89 -12.38
C LEU A 103 -11.72 6.62 -11.79
N MET A 104 -11.24 6.20 -10.62
CA MET A 104 -11.83 5.09 -9.86
C MET A 104 -13.19 5.47 -9.27
N GLY A 105 -13.40 6.74 -8.95
CA GLY A 105 -14.63 7.23 -8.35
C GLY A 105 -14.90 6.65 -6.96
N VAL A 106 -13.84 6.42 -6.18
CA VAL A 106 -13.97 5.84 -4.83
C VAL A 106 -14.46 6.86 -3.83
N LYS A 107 -15.29 6.42 -2.87
CA LYS A 107 -15.76 7.27 -1.77
C LYS A 107 -14.73 7.44 -0.66
N HIS A 108 -13.82 6.48 -0.53
CA HIS A 108 -12.77 6.46 0.48
C HIS A 108 -11.47 5.95 -0.14
N ALA A 109 -10.42 6.75 -0.04
CA ALA A 109 -9.09 6.42 -0.54
C ALA A 109 -8.11 6.26 0.61
N VAL A 110 -7.41 5.13 0.64
CA VAL A 110 -6.33 4.89 1.61
C VAL A 110 -4.98 5.08 0.91
N ILE A 111 -4.14 5.92 1.49
CA ILE A 111 -2.80 6.23 0.99
C ILE A 111 -1.78 5.83 2.06
N THR A 112 -0.76 5.12 1.66
CA THR A 112 0.41 4.78 2.48
C THR A 112 1.69 5.09 1.72
N SER A 113 2.86 4.89 2.31
CA SER A 113 4.13 5.07 1.61
C SER A 113 5.18 4.06 2.03
N VAL A 114 6.25 3.98 1.24
CA VAL A 114 7.53 3.48 1.72
C VAL A 114 8.22 4.51 2.61
N ASN A 115 9.14 4.08 3.48
CA ASN A 115 10.00 5.01 4.19
C ASN A 115 11.12 5.53 3.29
N ARG A 116 11.38 6.83 3.36
CA ARG A 116 12.41 7.55 2.60
C ARG A 116 13.31 8.31 3.59
N ASP A 117 14.01 7.56 4.44
CA ASP A 117 14.84 8.12 5.51
C ASP A 117 16.04 8.94 4.99
N GLU A 118 16.41 8.75 3.72
CA GLU A 118 17.46 9.50 3.04
C GLU A 118 17.04 10.92 2.63
N LEU A 119 15.73 11.17 2.52
CA LEU A 119 15.22 12.51 2.21
C LEU A 119 15.20 13.37 3.47
N LYS A 120 15.60 14.64 3.33
CA LYS A 120 15.60 15.59 4.45
C LYS A 120 14.19 15.79 5.03
N ASP A 121 13.21 15.89 4.14
CA ASP A 121 11.79 16.07 4.47
C ASP A 121 11.03 14.76 4.72
N ARG A 122 11.71 13.60 4.70
CA ARG A 122 11.09 12.27 4.84
C ARG A 122 9.97 11.99 3.81
N GLY A 123 9.96 12.73 2.71
CA GLY A 123 8.91 12.67 1.70
C GLY A 123 7.63 13.43 2.05
N SER A 124 7.65 14.29 3.08
CA SER A 124 6.47 14.99 3.56
C SER A 124 5.83 15.90 2.51
N GLU A 125 6.60 16.46 1.58
CA GLU A 125 6.06 17.28 0.49
C GLU A 125 5.22 16.44 -0.48
N VAL A 126 5.66 15.23 -0.85
CA VAL A 126 4.87 14.32 -1.69
C VAL A 126 3.56 13.94 -1.00
N TRP A 127 3.60 13.66 0.30
CA TRP A 127 2.41 13.39 1.10
C TRP A 127 1.41 14.55 1.04
N TYR A 128 1.87 15.76 1.36
CA TYR A 128 1.05 16.96 1.33
C TYR A 128 0.43 17.20 -0.04
N GLN A 129 1.24 17.16 -1.11
CA GLN A 129 0.76 17.38 -2.47
C GLN A 129 -0.23 16.31 -2.91
N THR A 130 -0.01 15.03 -2.52
CA THR A 130 -0.93 13.95 -2.86
C THR A 130 -2.31 14.21 -2.25
N VAL A 131 -2.37 14.49 -0.96
CA VAL A 131 -3.65 14.77 -0.28
C VAL A 131 -4.34 15.99 -0.88
N ARG A 132 -3.60 17.09 -1.08
CA ARG A 132 -4.11 18.32 -1.67
C ARG A 132 -4.74 18.07 -3.05
N LEU A 133 -4.01 17.42 -3.95
CA LEU A 133 -4.48 17.18 -5.31
C LEU A 133 -5.66 16.20 -5.36
N VAL A 134 -5.72 15.21 -4.47
CA VAL A 134 -6.90 14.36 -4.33
C VAL A 134 -8.10 15.17 -3.87
N LYS A 135 -7.97 16.03 -2.86
CA LYS A 135 -9.07 16.89 -2.38
C LYS A 135 -9.55 17.86 -3.44
N GLU A 136 -8.65 18.41 -4.25
CA GLU A 136 -8.97 19.31 -5.35
C GLU A 136 -9.73 18.61 -6.50
N SER A 137 -9.28 17.38 -6.86
CA SER A 137 -9.86 16.63 -7.99
C SER A 137 -11.07 15.78 -7.62
N SER A 138 -11.23 15.44 -6.34
CA SER A 138 -12.26 14.55 -5.81
C SER A 138 -12.70 15.00 -4.41
N PRO A 139 -13.37 16.16 -4.28
CA PRO A 139 -13.69 16.77 -2.98
C PRO A 139 -14.59 15.89 -2.08
N GLU A 140 -15.41 15.03 -2.69
CA GLU A 140 -16.29 14.10 -1.98
C GLU A 140 -15.58 12.83 -1.50
N THR A 141 -14.33 12.60 -1.93
CA THR A 141 -13.56 11.43 -1.50
C THR A 141 -12.94 11.68 -0.13
N THR A 142 -13.28 10.83 0.84
CA THR A 142 -12.62 10.81 2.15
C THR A 142 -11.22 10.21 2.01
N ILE A 143 -10.22 10.83 2.62
CA ILE A 143 -8.83 10.37 2.56
C ILE A 143 -8.38 9.88 3.93
N GLU A 144 -7.90 8.65 3.96
CA GLU A 144 -7.15 8.09 5.07
C GLU A 144 -5.66 8.02 4.69
N THR A 145 -4.81 8.55 5.56
CA THR A 145 -3.36 8.46 5.40
C THR A 145 -2.77 7.56 6.47
N LEU A 146 -2.21 6.41 6.05
CA LEU A 146 -1.42 5.53 6.91
C LEU A 146 0.05 5.98 6.83
N ILE A 147 0.42 6.90 7.72
CA ILE A 147 1.71 7.58 7.69
C ILE A 147 2.84 6.73 8.28
N PRO A 148 4.08 6.88 7.76
CA PRO A 148 5.26 6.26 8.32
C PRO A 148 5.76 7.00 9.57
N ASP A 149 6.63 6.37 10.34
CA ASP A 149 7.44 7.03 11.34
C ASP A 149 8.51 7.92 10.67
N VAL A 150 8.57 9.18 11.07
CA VAL A 150 9.48 10.20 10.52
C VAL A 150 10.76 10.39 11.36
N LYS A 151 11.09 9.44 12.26
CA LYS A 151 12.26 9.50 13.15
C LYS A 151 12.36 10.81 13.94
N GLY A 152 11.25 11.26 14.51
CA GLY A 152 11.22 12.48 15.33
C GLY A 152 11.37 13.79 14.56
N THR A 153 11.25 13.75 13.21
CA THR A 153 11.28 14.96 12.37
C THR A 153 9.90 15.63 12.40
N TRP A 154 9.55 16.31 13.49
CA TRP A 154 8.21 16.82 13.77
C TRP A 154 7.65 17.73 12.68
N TRP A 155 8.46 18.63 12.11
CA TRP A 155 8.01 19.50 11.03
C TRP A 155 7.61 18.73 9.76
N ALA A 156 8.23 17.56 9.50
CA ALA A 156 7.83 16.70 8.40
C ALA A 156 6.48 16.03 8.69
N LEU A 157 6.24 15.61 9.94
CA LEU A 157 4.93 15.11 10.35
C LEU A 157 3.84 16.17 10.19
N GLU A 158 4.09 17.39 10.70
CA GLU A 158 3.16 18.53 10.55
C GLU A 158 2.83 18.79 9.08
N ARG A 159 3.85 18.73 8.20
CA ARG A 159 3.64 18.88 6.77
C ARG A 159 2.78 17.77 6.19
N MET A 160 3.04 16.49 6.54
CA MET A 160 2.27 15.34 6.06
C MET A 160 0.78 15.45 6.42
N ILE A 161 0.47 15.88 7.65
CA ILE A 161 -0.91 15.92 8.14
C ILE A 161 -1.65 17.23 7.81
N SER A 162 -0.99 18.21 7.22
CA SER A 162 -1.59 19.51 6.88
C SER A 162 -2.34 19.50 5.53
N GLY A 163 -2.40 18.38 4.83
CA GLY A 163 -3.00 18.28 3.50
C GLY A 163 -4.54 18.36 3.47
N GLY A 164 -5.21 18.09 4.60
CA GLY A 164 -6.67 18.11 4.71
C GLY A 164 -7.33 16.73 4.64
N GLN A 165 -6.58 15.67 4.93
CA GLN A 165 -7.12 14.31 5.11
C GLN A 165 -8.03 14.22 6.33
N GLU A 166 -9.06 13.38 6.25
CA GLU A 166 -10.03 13.17 7.34
C GLU A 166 -9.52 12.20 8.39
N VAL A 167 -8.69 11.22 7.97
CA VAL A 167 -8.17 10.19 8.88
C VAL A 167 -6.66 10.13 8.78
N VAL A 168 -5.99 10.17 9.92
CA VAL A 168 -4.56 9.91 10.07
C VAL A 168 -4.38 8.65 10.88
N SER A 169 -3.80 7.63 10.25
CA SER A 169 -3.50 6.33 10.86
C SER A 169 -1.99 6.12 10.97
N HIS A 170 -1.57 5.45 12.02
CA HIS A 170 -0.18 5.07 12.22
C HIS A 170 -0.08 3.70 12.88
N ASN A 171 0.76 2.82 12.35
CA ASN A 171 0.97 1.51 12.93
C ASN A 171 1.97 1.59 14.08
N MET A 172 1.59 1.03 15.22
CA MET A 172 2.49 0.80 16.36
C MET A 172 3.11 -0.58 16.20
N GLU A 173 4.27 -0.62 15.54
CA GLU A 173 4.97 -1.86 15.31
C GLU A 173 5.67 -2.33 16.59
N THR A 174 5.43 -3.58 16.97
CA THR A 174 6.03 -4.20 18.16
C THR A 174 6.90 -5.40 17.80
N VAL A 175 7.78 -5.76 18.70
CA VAL A 175 8.63 -6.96 18.66
C VAL A 175 8.20 -7.98 19.69
#